data_b0eb51cb832cd8d4a57a4ae4faa872d8
#
_entry.id   b0eb51cb832cd8d4a57a4ae4faa872d8
#
_cell.length_a   1.000
_cell.length_b   1.000
_cell.length_c   1.000
_cell.angle_alpha   90.00
_cell.angle_beta   90.00
_cell.angle_gamma   90.00
#
_symmetry.space_group_name_H-M   'P 1'
#
loop_
_entity.id
_entity.type
_entity.pdbx_description
1 polymer ?
#
loop_
_entity_poly.entity_id
_entity_poly.type
_entity_poly.pdbx_seq_one_letter_code
_entity_poly.pdbx_strand_id
1 'polypeptide(L)'
;MKPIKITDSKHEPNRLGDMAEHYAITWLWDNGYHVFKNCGCTGPIDIVALDPEGKVTLIDVKSYKDGRLAAKTPLQKKLGVQYLHYNSVTRKCRFVRHRK
;
A
#
# COMPACT_ATOMS: atom_id res chain seq x y z
N MET A 1 11.57 4.20 35.93
CA MET A 1 10.94 4.24 34.58
C MET A 1 10.77 2.84 34.07
N LYS A 2 9.56 2.47 33.68
CA LYS A 2 9.34 1.15 33.10
C LYS A 2 9.94 1.10 31.69
N PRO A 3 10.67 0.05 31.33
CA PRO A 3 11.16 -0.11 29.97
C PRO A 3 9.99 -0.26 29.00
N ILE A 4 10.11 0.36 27.84
CA ILE A 4 9.13 0.22 26.77
C ILE A 4 9.32 -1.17 26.13
N LYS A 5 8.25 -1.94 26.10
CA LYS A 5 8.28 -3.23 25.42
C LYS A 5 8.04 -2.99 23.92
N ILE A 6 8.96 -3.45 23.12
CA ILE A 6 8.87 -3.30 21.66
C ILE A 6 7.59 -3.95 21.13
N THR A 7 7.18 -5.07 21.71
CA THR A 7 5.98 -5.80 21.30
C THR A 7 4.67 -5.04 21.55
N ASP A 8 4.67 -4.03 22.43
CA ASP A 8 3.47 -3.30 22.77
C ASP A 8 2.92 -2.48 21.59
N SER A 9 3.77 -2.12 20.62
CA SER A 9 3.37 -1.38 19.43
C SER A 9 3.21 -2.27 18.20
N LYS A 10 3.26 -3.58 18.35
CA LYS A 10 3.26 -4.53 17.22
C LYS A 10 2.03 -4.41 16.31
N HIS A 11 0.88 -4.12 16.90
CA HIS A 11 -0.39 -4.05 16.17
C HIS A 11 -0.92 -2.64 16.01
N GLU A 12 -0.10 -1.65 16.31
CA GLU A 12 -0.49 -0.25 16.17
C GLU A 12 -0.79 0.04 14.69
N PRO A 13 -1.97 0.68 14.37
CA PRO A 13 -2.40 0.85 12.98
C PRO A 13 -1.41 1.58 12.06
N ASN A 14 -0.75 2.62 12.58
CA ASN A 14 0.24 3.35 11.78
C ASN A 14 1.43 2.48 11.42
N ARG A 15 1.86 1.65 12.35
CA ARG A 15 2.95 0.71 12.11
C ARG A 15 2.59 -0.33 11.06
N LEU A 16 1.38 -0.88 11.13
CA LEU A 16 0.90 -1.84 10.14
C LEU A 16 0.79 -1.20 8.76
N GLY A 17 0.34 0.05 8.69
CA GLY A 17 0.27 0.80 7.44
C GLY A 17 1.65 1.02 6.83
N ASP A 18 2.63 1.43 7.64
CA ASP A 18 4.01 1.62 7.18
C ASP A 18 4.62 0.31 6.69
N MET A 19 4.40 -0.77 7.42
CA MET A 19 4.87 -2.10 7.00
C MET A 19 4.26 -2.50 5.67
N ALA A 20 2.96 -2.29 5.48
CA ALA A 20 2.26 -2.61 4.24
C ALA A 20 2.89 -1.87 3.06
N GLU A 21 3.21 -0.58 3.20
CA GLU A 21 3.86 0.18 2.15
C GLU A 21 5.25 -0.37 1.81
N HIS A 22 6.04 -0.74 2.81
CA HIS A 22 7.38 -1.30 2.57
C HIS A 22 7.32 -2.66 1.89
N TYR A 23 6.38 -3.53 2.27
CA TYR A 23 6.17 -4.80 1.58
C TYR A 23 5.70 -4.57 0.15
N ALA A 24 4.83 -3.60 -0.06
CA ALA A 24 4.36 -3.24 -1.41
C ALA A 24 5.52 -2.76 -2.29
N ILE A 25 6.40 -1.92 -1.76
CA ILE A 25 7.58 -1.44 -2.49
C ILE A 25 8.46 -2.62 -2.90
N THR A 26 8.76 -3.51 -1.97
CA THR A 26 9.59 -4.68 -2.23
C THR A 26 8.96 -5.59 -3.28
N TRP A 27 7.66 -5.83 -3.16
CA TRP A 27 6.93 -6.64 -4.12
C TRP A 27 6.95 -6.02 -5.53
N LEU A 28 6.80 -4.71 -5.62
CA LEU A 28 6.87 -3.99 -6.90
C LEU A 28 8.27 -4.12 -7.51
N TRP A 29 9.32 -3.96 -6.71
CA TRP A 29 10.69 -4.15 -7.19
C TRP A 29 10.91 -5.57 -7.72
N ASP A 30 10.42 -6.58 -7.00
CA ASP A 30 10.51 -7.98 -7.43
C ASP A 30 9.82 -8.21 -8.78
N ASN A 31 8.83 -7.39 -9.11
CA ASN A 31 8.08 -7.49 -10.36
C ASN A 31 8.57 -6.50 -11.43
N GLY A 32 9.74 -5.90 -11.23
CA GLY A 32 10.40 -5.07 -12.24
C GLY A 32 9.94 -3.62 -12.31
N TYR A 33 9.23 -3.13 -11.29
CA TYR A 33 8.78 -1.74 -11.25
C TYR A 33 9.87 -0.83 -10.71
N HIS A 34 9.91 0.40 -11.21
CA HIS A 34 10.58 1.51 -10.53
C HIS A 34 9.57 2.19 -9.61
N VAL A 35 9.95 2.47 -8.37
CA VAL A 35 9.01 2.89 -7.34
C VAL A 35 9.38 4.26 -6.79
N PHE A 36 8.38 5.14 -6.65
CA PHE A 36 8.52 6.47 -6.07
C PHE A 36 7.50 6.60 -4.94
N LYS A 37 7.99 6.78 -3.72
CA LYS A 37 7.13 6.87 -2.55
C LYS A 37 6.71 8.32 -2.30
N ASN A 38 5.44 8.51 -1.88
CA ASN A 38 4.97 9.80 -1.41
C ASN A 38 5.74 10.20 -0.14
N CYS A 39 6.42 11.34 -0.17
CA CYS A 39 7.22 11.82 0.96
C CYS A 39 6.37 12.39 2.10
N GLY A 40 5.17 12.90 1.80
CA GLY A 40 4.20 13.29 2.81
C GLY A 40 3.31 12.11 3.16
N CYS A 41 2.61 12.18 4.29
CA CYS A 41 1.71 11.12 4.71
C CYS A 41 0.26 11.43 4.36
N THR A 42 0.03 12.29 3.36
CA THR A 42 -1.29 12.76 2.97
C THR A 42 -1.49 12.64 1.46
N GLY A 43 -2.75 12.67 1.07
CA GLY A 43 -3.12 12.65 -0.34
C GLY A 43 -3.63 11.30 -0.80
N PRO A 44 -4.12 11.23 -2.05
CA PRO A 44 -4.78 10.03 -2.57
C PRO A 44 -3.84 8.96 -3.09
N ILE A 45 -2.53 9.23 -3.13
CA ILE A 45 -1.54 8.34 -3.75
C ILE A 45 -0.41 8.08 -2.76
N ASP A 46 -0.16 6.81 -2.46
CA ASP A 46 0.96 6.39 -1.61
C ASP A 46 2.24 6.20 -2.41
N ILE A 47 2.12 5.63 -3.59
CA ILE A 47 3.24 5.21 -4.43
C ILE A 47 2.91 5.52 -5.89
N VAL A 48 3.92 6.01 -6.61
CA VAL A 48 3.91 6.05 -8.08
C VAL A 48 4.90 5.01 -8.57
N ALA A 49 4.47 4.16 -9.48
CA ALA A 49 5.33 3.11 -10.02
C ALA A 49 5.36 3.16 -11.54
N LEU A 50 6.54 2.87 -12.11
CA LEU A 50 6.70 2.63 -13.55
C LEU A 50 6.85 1.13 -13.76
N ASP A 51 5.97 0.55 -14.57
CA ASP A 51 6.09 -0.87 -14.90
C ASP A 51 7.28 -1.14 -15.84
N PRO A 52 7.61 -2.40 -16.13
CA PRO A 52 8.75 -2.72 -17.00
C PRO A 52 8.66 -2.09 -18.41
N GLU A 53 7.46 -1.78 -18.88
CA GLU A 53 7.27 -1.10 -20.18
C GLU A 53 7.25 0.43 -20.05
N GLY A 54 7.41 0.97 -18.84
CA GLY A 54 7.43 2.42 -18.60
C GLY A 54 6.05 3.04 -18.37
N LYS A 55 5.01 2.23 -18.20
CA LYS A 55 3.67 2.74 -17.88
C LYS A 55 3.60 3.20 -16.43
N VAL A 56 3.02 4.38 -16.22
CA VAL A 56 2.84 4.94 -14.88
C VAL A 56 1.60 4.34 -14.21
N THR A 57 1.74 3.89 -12.97
CA THR A 57 0.66 3.39 -12.13
C THR A 57 0.63 4.18 -10.84
N LEU A 58 -0.53 4.72 -10.49
CA LEU A 58 -0.75 5.44 -9.22
C LEU A 58 -1.36 4.47 -8.23
N ILE A 59 -0.76 4.33 -7.06
CA ILE A 59 -1.09 3.24 -6.12
C ILE A 59 -1.45 3.78 -4.75
N ASP A 60 -2.54 3.25 -4.18
CA ASP A 60 -2.90 3.39 -2.78
C ASP A 60 -2.78 2.01 -2.13
N VAL A 61 -1.92 1.87 -1.14
CA VAL A 61 -1.67 0.60 -0.46
C VAL A 61 -2.70 0.39 0.63
N LYS A 62 -3.34 -0.77 0.64
CA LYS A 62 -4.35 -1.15 1.63
C LYS A 62 -3.96 -2.43 2.35
N SER A 63 -4.24 -2.47 3.65
CA SER A 63 -3.89 -3.61 4.50
C SER A 63 -5.08 -4.02 5.37
N TYR A 64 -5.98 -4.82 4.80
CA TYR A 64 -7.13 -5.34 5.53
C TYR A 64 -7.03 -6.85 5.68
N LYS A 65 -7.33 -7.34 6.87
CA LYS A 65 -7.25 -8.78 7.18
C LYS A 65 -8.35 -9.58 6.51
N ASP A 66 -9.54 -9.00 6.39
CA ASP A 66 -10.74 -9.69 5.90
C ASP A 66 -10.99 -9.49 4.41
N GLY A 67 -10.08 -8.82 3.72
CA GLY A 67 -10.23 -8.56 2.29
C GLY A 67 -11.23 -7.47 1.94
N ARG A 68 -11.86 -6.86 2.92
CA ARG A 68 -12.77 -5.73 2.68
C ARG A 68 -11.94 -4.49 2.38
N LEU A 69 -12.28 -3.82 1.30
CA LEU A 69 -11.61 -2.60 0.89
C LEU A 69 -12.60 -1.45 0.83
N ALA A 70 -12.18 -0.30 1.35
CA ALA A 70 -12.97 0.91 1.21
C ALA A 70 -13.13 1.26 -0.27
N ALA A 71 -14.27 1.84 -0.64
CA ALA A 71 -14.47 2.35 -1.99
C ALA A 71 -13.48 3.47 -2.25
N LYS A 72 -13.03 3.59 -3.49
CA LYS A 72 -12.19 4.71 -3.90
C LYS A 72 -12.94 6.03 -3.73
N THR A 73 -12.20 7.06 -3.31
CA THR A 73 -12.77 8.42 -3.28
C THR A 73 -12.99 8.92 -4.71
N PRO A 74 -13.86 9.94 -4.90
CA PRO A 74 -14.03 10.53 -6.25
C PRO A 74 -12.70 11.01 -6.85
N LEU A 75 -11.82 11.58 -6.04
CA LEU A 75 -10.51 12.03 -6.51
C LEU A 75 -9.66 10.85 -6.98
N GLN A 76 -9.63 9.75 -6.23
CA GLN A 76 -8.88 8.57 -6.62
C GLN A 76 -9.41 7.96 -7.92
N LYS A 77 -10.73 7.94 -8.10
CA LYS A 77 -11.35 7.48 -9.37
C LYS A 77 -10.93 8.36 -10.54
N LYS A 78 -10.97 9.67 -10.35
CA LYS A 78 -10.59 10.64 -11.38
C LYS A 78 -9.13 10.47 -11.80
N LEU A 79 -8.25 10.23 -10.85
CA LEU A 79 -6.81 10.08 -11.10
C LEU A 79 -6.44 8.69 -11.61
N GLY A 80 -7.35 7.72 -11.56
CA GLY A 80 -7.06 6.35 -11.96
C GLY A 80 -6.18 5.59 -10.96
N VAL A 81 -6.30 5.93 -9.67
CA VAL A 81 -5.53 5.26 -8.62
C VAL A 81 -5.96 3.80 -8.49
N GLN A 82 -4.99 2.90 -8.41
CA GLN A 82 -5.22 1.48 -8.19
C GLN A 82 -4.91 1.13 -6.73
N TYR A 83 -5.70 0.23 -6.15
CA TYR A 83 -5.40 -0.31 -4.84
C TYR A 83 -4.44 -1.49 -4.97
N LEU A 84 -3.41 -1.50 -4.14
CA LEU A 84 -2.54 -2.65 -3.93
C LEU A 84 -2.80 -3.16 -2.53
N HIS A 85 -3.29 -4.38 -2.43
CA HIS A 85 -3.61 -5.00 -1.14
C HIS A 85 -2.43 -5.80 -0.62
N TYR A 86 -2.04 -5.51 0.60
CA TYR A 86 -1.07 -6.29 1.35
C TYR A 86 -1.81 -7.09 2.43
N ASN A 87 -1.67 -8.41 2.40
CA ASN A 87 -2.25 -9.28 3.42
C ASN A 87 -1.23 -9.48 4.53
N SER A 88 -1.54 -8.95 5.73
CA SER A 88 -0.62 -8.99 6.87
C SER A 88 -0.43 -10.40 7.46
N VAL A 89 -1.31 -11.34 7.13
CA VAL A 89 -1.21 -12.72 7.59
C VAL A 89 -0.29 -13.53 6.67
N THR A 90 -0.55 -13.47 5.36
CA THR A 90 0.23 -14.24 4.37
C THR A 90 1.45 -13.51 3.85
N ARG A 91 1.54 -12.19 4.11
CA ARG A 91 2.61 -11.30 3.62
C ARG A 91 2.62 -11.16 2.09
N LYS A 92 1.50 -11.43 1.44
CA LYS A 92 1.39 -11.35 -0.01
C LYS A 92 0.72 -10.06 -0.45
N CYS A 93 1.15 -9.55 -1.60
CA CYS A 93 0.58 -8.36 -2.24
C CYS A 93 -0.13 -8.75 -3.53
N ARG A 94 -1.16 -7.96 -3.87
CA ARG A 94 -1.82 -8.08 -5.18
C ARG A 94 -2.49 -6.76 -5.53
N PHE A 95 -2.58 -6.47 -6.81
CA PHE A 95 -3.45 -5.40 -7.27
C PHE A 95 -4.91 -5.83 -7.15
N VAL A 96 -5.75 -4.91 -6.69
CA VAL A 96 -7.17 -5.16 -6.53
C VAL A 96 -7.88 -4.80 -7.83
N ARG A 97 -8.72 -5.72 -8.32
CA ARG A 97 -9.59 -5.43 -9.45
C ARG A 97 -10.93 -4.97 -8.93
N HIS A 98 -11.33 -3.77 -9.34
CA HIS A 98 -12.65 -3.25 -9.00
C HIS A 98 -13.62 -3.60 -10.12
N ARG A 99 -14.75 -4.17 -9.77
CA ARG A 99 -15.84 -4.38 -10.73
C ARG A 99 -16.48 -3.04 -11.03
N LYS A 100 -16.74 -2.82 -12.30
CA LYS A 100 -17.49 -1.65 -12.73
C LYS A 100 -18.96 -1.78 -12.38
#